data_5feba58aaecd58a922d159db4413b1d1
#
_entry.id   5feba58aaecd58a922d159db4413b1d1
#
_cell.length_a   1.000
_cell.length_b   1.000
_cell.length_c   1.000
_cell.angle_alpha   90.00
_cell.angle_beta   90.00
_cell.angle_gamma   90.00
#
_symmetry.space_group_name_H-M   'P 1'
#
loop_
_entity.id
_entity.type
_entity.pdbx_description
1 polymer ?
#
loop_
_entity_poly.entity_id
_entity_poly.type
_entity_poly.pdbx_seq_one_letter_code
_entity_poly.pdbx_strand_id
1 'polypeptide(L)'
;MRIGFVATRLAGVDGVSLETAKWVAVLRRMGHEAFYCAGELDADGPPGMLVPEMHFQHPMVQGIQRRAFDGTAILPDLNAEIQQQADGLASRLYAFIEDFRLDVLVVQNASAIPMQLPLGVAIHDVIEKTRIPAIAHHHDFYWERERFMVNRIPHVLRHAFPAVLPSIQHVVISTVMQRELEIRYGVEATYIPNVFDFEHPPAPPDEFSQGFRADMGFGADDVIFLQPTRLIARKGIERAIELVEMLGQRRPYRLVITGESSDEPGPYFEWLFDQAVRSRVPVYFIGDRVGSQRGEVNGERIYALWDIYPQADIVTYLSRYEGFGNALIETLYFKRPLIANTYMQYRSDIKPAG
;
A
#
# COMPACT_ATOMS: atom_id res chain seq x y z
N MET A 1 27.01 4.58 1.74
CA MET A 1 26.28 5.48 0.83
C MET A 1 25.17 6.17 1.59
N ARG A 2 24.80 7.36 1.15
CA ARG A 2 23.71 8.16 1.66
C ARG A 2 22.53 8.02 0.69
N ILE A 3 21.46 7.37 1.12
CA ILE A 3 20.35 6.93 0.26
C ILE A 3 19.09 7.71 0.62
N GLY A 4 18.53 8.44 -0.36
CA GLY A 4 17.31 9.22 -0.20
C GLY A 4 16.09 8.45 -0.72
N PHE A 5 15.09 8.22 0.13
CA PHE A 5 13.82 7.62 -0.26
C PHE A 5 12.80 8.72 -0.56
N VAL A 6 12.18 8.64 -1.73
CA VAL A 6 11.17 9.60 -2.20
C VAL A 6 9.85 8.89 -2.40
N ALA A 7 8.79 9.37 -1.76
CA ALA A 7 7.44 8.85 -1.89
C ALA A 7 6.38 9.96 -1.71
N THR A 8 5.13 9.64 -1.98
CA THR A 8 4.02 10.54 -1.62
C THR A 8 3.75 10.55 -0.12
N ARG A 9 3.96 9.40 0.55
CA ARG A 9 3.84 9.21 2.00
C ARG A 9 4.83 8.14 2.46
N LEU A 10 5.48 8.36 3.59
CA LEU A 10 6.32 7.40 4.33
C LEU A 10 5.93 7.41 5.81
N ALA A 11 4.68 7.08 6.05
CA ALA A 11 4.06 7.07 7.38
C ALA A 11 2.94 6.03 7.46
N GLY A 12 2.65 5.57 8.68
CA GLY A 12 1.57 4.64 8.96
C GLY A 12 1.83 3.21 8.49
N VAL A 13 0.75 2.47 8.27
CA VAL A 13 0.77 1.00 8.06
C VAL A 13 0.42 0.59 6.63
N ASP A 14 0.52 1.48 5.65
CA ASP A 14 0.31 1.09 4.25
C ASP A 14 1.47 0.24 3.70
N GLY A 15 1.18 -0.54 2.66
CA GLY A 15 2.14 -1.51 2.14
C GLY A 15 3.45 -0.91 1.61
N VAL A 16 3.43 0.33 1.08
CA VAL A 16 4.64 1.02 0.58
C VAL A 16 5.50 1.47 1.75
N SER A 17 4.90 2.09 2.76
CA SER A 17 5.60 2.56 3.97
C SER A 17 6.23 1.40 4.73
N LEU A 18 5.48 0.31 4.94
CA LEU A 18 6.00 -0.89 5.63
C LEU A 18 7.14 -1.56 4.85
N GLU A 19 7.03 -1.66 3.53
CA GLU A 19 8.10 -2.25 2.71
C GLU A 19 9.34 -1.36 2.68
N THR A 20 9.15 -0.03 2.60
CA THR A 20 10.25 0.94 2.68
C THR A 20 11.02 0.81 4.01
N ALA A 21 10.31 0.64 5.12
CA ALA A 21 10.95 0.46 6.44
C ALA A 21 11.85 -0.79 6.48
N LYS A 22 11.42 -1.90 5.85
CA LYS A 22 12.24 -3.12 5.72
C LYS A 22 13.50 -2.87 4.88
N TRP A 23 13.35 -2.19 3.74
CA TRP A 23 14.51 -1.81 2.92
C TRP A 23 15.50 -0.95 3.71
N VAL A 24 15.02 0.04 4.44
CA VAL A 24 15.86 0.89 5.29
C VAL A 24 16.58 0.07 6.36
N ALA A 25 15.89 -0.87 7.02
CA ALA A 25 16.50 -1.74 8.03
C ALA A 25 17.64 -2.58 7.43
N VAL A 26 17.43 -3.17 6.26
CA VAL A 26 18.46 -3.96 5.55
C VAL A 26 19.63 -3.08 5.14
N LEU A 27 19.38 -1.93 4.51
CA LEU A 27 20.41 -1.02 4.04
C LEU A 27 21.26 -0.44 5.19
N ARG A 28 20.64 -0.16 6.34
CA ARG A 28 21.37 0.25 7.56
C ARG A 28 22.28 -0.87 8.09
N ARG A 29 21.82 -2.13 8.08
CA ARG A 29 22.67 -3.29 8.42
C ARG A 29 23.86 -3.45 7.46
N MET A 30 23.71 -3.03 6.19
CA MET A 30 24.78 -2.99 5.20
C MET A 30 25.72 -1.79 5.35
N GLY A 31 25.50 -0.93 6.35
CA GLY A 31 26.33 0.25 6.62
C GLY A 31 25.98 1.48 5.79
N HIS A 32 24.75 1.58 5.27
CA HIS A 32 24.26 2.76 4.55
C HIS A 32 23.42 3.67 5.45
N GLU A 33 23.38 4.95 5.14
CA GLU A 33 22.50 5.92 5.78
C GLU A 33 21.24 6.13 4.92
N ALA A 34 20.07 6.19 5.56
CA ALA A 34 18.79 6.39 4.88
C ALA A 34 18.14 7.70 5.31
N PHE A 35 17.58 8.43 4.35
CA PHE A 35 16.90 9.71 4.52
C PHE A 35 15.56 9.69 3.77
N TYR A 36 14.55 10.36 4.30
CA TYR A 36 13.21 10.39 3.72
C TYR A 36 12.85 11.76 3.13
N CYS A 37 12.11 11.75 2.01
CA CYS A 37 11.46 12.94 1.46
C CYS A 37 10.04 12.56 1.01
N ALA A 38 9.02 13.05 1.70
CA ALA A 38 7.63 12.73 1.40
C ALA A 38 6.66 13.81 1.90
N GLY A 39 5.39 13.66 1.50
CA GLY A 39 4.30 14.54 1.93
C GLY A 39 3.82 14.29 3.37
N GLU A 40 4.15 13.13 3.93
CA GLU A 40 3.92 12.75 5.31
C GLU A 40 5.01 11.79 5.77
N LEU A 41 5.50 11.97 6.99
CA LEU A 41 6.60 11.21 7.57
C LEU A 41 6.23 10.77 9.00
N ASP A 42 6.56 9.53 9.35
CA ASP A 42 6.49 9.06 10.73
C ASP A 42 7.55 9.77 11.59
N ALA A 43 7.19 10.12 12.82
CA ALA A 43 8.07 10.80 13.77
C ALA A 43 9.32 9.97 14.14
N ASP A 44 9.20 8.64 14.16
CA ASP A 44 10.26 7.70 14.50
C ASP A 44 11.03 7.18 13.27
N GLY A 45 10.74 7.75 12.09
CA GLY A 45 11.39 7.38 10.83
C GLY A 45 12.84 7.87 10.71
N PRO A 46 13.53 7.56 9.59
CA PRO A 46 14.80 8.19 9.23
C PRO A 46 14.69 9.72 9.18
N PRO A 47 15.82 10.44 9.43
CA PRO A 47 15.85 11.88 9.20
C PRO A 47 15.42 12.22 7.77
N GLY A 48 14.70 13.33 7.60
CA GLY A 48 14.19 13.63 6.28
C GLY A 48 13.64 15.03 6.09
N MET A 49 13.12 15.26 4.90
CA MET A 49 12.48 16.50 4.48
C MET A 49 10.98 16.27 4.29
N LEU A 50 10.17 16.90 5.12
CA LEU A 50 8.71 16.93 4.95
C LEU A 50 8.33 17.96 3.90
N VAL A 51 7.63 17.55 2.86
CA VAL A 51 7.11 18.39 1.77
C VAL A 51 5.62 18.09 1.60
N PRO A 52 4.72 18.77 2.32
CA PRO A 52 3.28 18.46 2.33
C PRO A 52 2.64 18.40 0.95
N GLU A 53 3.14 19.16 -0.02
CA GLU A 53 2.67 19.21 -1.40
C GLU A 53 2.93 17.88 -2.16
N MET A 54 3.82 17.01 -1.66
CA MET A 54 4.04 15.68 -2.22
C MET A 54 2.92 14.69 -1.85
N HIS A 55 2.12 14.99 -0.81
CA HIS A 55 1.07 14.09 -0.35
C HIS A 55 -0.08 13.99 -1.37
N PHE A 56 -0.52 12.78 -1.69
CA PHE A 56 -1.59 12.54 -2.68
C PHE A 56 -2.96 13.10 -2.27
N GLN A 57 -3.19 13.37 -0.99
CA GLN A 57 -4.41 14.02 -0.49
C GLN A 57 -4.30 15.55 -0.40
N HIS A 58 -3.16 16.14 -0.76
CA HIS A 58 -3.04 17.59 -0.76
C HIS A 58 -4.10 18.23 -1.68
N PRO A 59 -4.80 19.32 -1.28
CA PRO A 59 -5.90 19.89 -2.05
C PRO A 59 -5.57 20.23 -3.50
N MET A 60 -4.37 20.74 -3.76
CA MET A 60 -3.88 21.02 -5.11
C MET A 60 -3.80 19.72 -5.94
N VAL A 61 -3.24 18.67 -5.37
CA VAL A 61 -3.11 17.35 -6.02
C VAL A 61 -4.48 16.77 -6.36
N GLN A 62 -5.42 16.82 -5.42
CA GLN A 62 -6.80 16.35 -5.63
C GLN A 62 -7.51 17.12 -6.76
N GLY A 63 -7.25 18.43 -6.88
CA GLY A 63 -7.77 19.25 -7.98
C GLY A 63 -7.26 18.82 -9.34
N ILE A 64 -5.95 18.60 -9.46
CA ILE A 64 -5.30 18.10 -10.67
C ILE A 64 -5.78 16.68 -11.02
N GLN A 65 -5.85 15.78 -10.02
CA GLN A 65 -6.29 14.39 -10.18
C GLN A 65 -7.69 14.28 -10.79
N ARG A 66 -8.67 15.00 -10.24
CA ARG A 66 -10.04 15.01 -10.76
C ARG A 66 -10.08 15.46 -12.23
N ARG A 67 -9.37 16.52 -12.58
CA ARG A 67 -9.32 17.02 -13.95
C ARG A 67 -8.58 16.09 -14.90
N ALA A 68 -7.54 15.41 -14.43
CA ALA A 68 -6.72 14.50 -15.24
C ALA A 68 -7.44 13.20 -15.62
N PHE A 69 -8.27 12.67 -14.72
CA PHE A 69 -8.93 11.36 -14.88
C PHE A 69 -10.45 11.43 -15.09
N ASP A 70 -10.99 12.62 -15.36
CA ASP A 70 -12.41 12.84 -15.68
C ASP A 70 -12.59 13.09 -17.19
N GLY A 71 -12.28 12.09 -18.01
CA GLY A 71 -12.47 12.11 -19.47
C GLY A 71 -11.19 11.99 -20.28
N THR A 72 -11.28 12.26 -21.58
CA THR A 72 -10.20 12.02 -22.56
C THR A 72 -9.75 13.26 -23.34
N ALA A 73 -10.51 14.34 -23.32
CA ALA A 73 -10.15 15.58 -24.03
C ALA A 73 -8.93 16.25 -23.38
N ILE A 74 -7.88 16.50 -24.15
CA ILE A 74 -6.66 17.17 -23.67
C ILE A 74 -6.98 18.60 -23.23
N LEU A 75 -6.49 18.99 -22.07
CA LEU A 75 -6.60 20.32 -21.49
C LEU A 75 -5.20 20.95 -21.41
N PRO A 76 -4.87 21.92 -22.28
CA PRO A 76 -3.53 22.53 -22.31
C PRO A 76 -3.15 23.23 -21.01
N ASP A 77 -4.10 23.88 -20.34
CA ASP A 77 -3.91 24.55 -19.06
C ASP A 77 -3.59 23.54 -17.92
N LEU A 78 -4.16 22.34 -17.95
CA LEU A 78 -3.84 21.28 -17.01
C LEU A 78 -2.39 20.83 -17.11
N ASN A 79 -1.87 20.70 -18.32
CA ASN A 79 -0.48 20.31 -18.53
C ASN A 79 0.50 21.38 -18.04
N ALA A 80 0.19 22.66 -18.29
CA ALA A 80 0.97 23.76 -17.80
C ALA A 80 0.97 23.84 -16.26
N GLU A 81 -0.19 23.59 -15.65
CA GLU A 81 -0.31 23.53 -14.19
C GLU A 81 0.49 22.36 -13.60
N ILE A 82 0.39 21.15 -14.19
CA ILE A 82 1.20 19.99 -13.75
C ILE A 82 2.69 20.32 -13.79
N GLN A 83 3.17 20.93 -14.89
CA GLN A 83 4.58 21.32 -15.01
C GLN A 83 4.98 22.39 -14.00
N GLN A 84 4.17 23.42 -13.81
CA GLN A 84 4.44 24.48 -12.83
C GLN A 84 4.58 23.92 -11.40
N GLN A 85 3.70 22.99 -11.01
CA GLN A 85 3.78 22.34 -9.71
C GLN A 85 4.98 21.38 -9.64
N ALA A 86 5.32 20.71 -10.74
CA ALA A 86 6.51 19.87 -10.82
C ALA A 86 7.81 20.67 -10.64
N ASP A 87 7.91 21.85 -11.21
CA ASP A 87 9.08 22.73 -11.05
C ASP A 87 9.29 23.10 -9.57
N GLY A 88 8.21 23.39 -8.85
CA GLY A 88 8.25 23.63 -7.40
C GLY A 88 8.75 22.42 -6.61
N LEU A 89 8.23 21.22 -6.92
CA LEU A 89 8.66 19.98 -6.28
C LEU A 89 10.08 19.58 -6.67
N ALA A 90 10.50 19.83 -7.92
CA ALA A 90 11.86 19.59 -8.37
C ALA A 90 12.86 20.42 -7.54
N SER A 91 12.54 21.68 -7.23
CA SER A 91 13.36 22.52 -6.36
C SER A 91 13.53 21.92 -4.96
N ARG A 92 12.48 21.29 -4.40
CA ARG A 92 12.57 20.58 -3.13
C ARG A 92 13.42 19.32 -3.22
N LEU A 93 13.31 18.57 -4.33
CA LEU A 93 14.13 17.37 -4.55
C LEU A 93 15.61 17.73 -4.74
N TYR A 94 15.95 18.84 -5.44
CA TYR A 94 17.33 19.32 -5.51
C TYR A 94 17.86 19.66 -4.11
N ALA A 95 17.11 20.41 -3.31
CA ALA A 95 17.50 20.71 -1.93
C ALA A 95 17.70 19.43 -1.11
N PHE A 96 16.81 18.44 -1.24
CA PHE A 96 16.94 17.16 -0.56
C PHE A 96 18.24 16.42 -0.95
N ILE A 97 18.60 16.39 -2.23
CA ILE A 97 19.84 15.78 -2.70
C ILE A 97 21.06 16.49 -2.11
N GLU A 98 21.07 17.83 -2.13
CA GLU A 98 22.20 18.66 -1.68
C GLU A 98 22.34 18.65 -0.14
N ASP A 99 21.27 18.92 0.59
CA ASP A 99 21.27 19.03 2.06
C ASP A 99 21.70 17.73 2.73
N PHE A 100 21.21 16.59 2.19
CA PHE A 100 21.54 15.28 2.69
C PHE A 100 22.74 14.63 1.95
N ARG A 101 23.35 15.29 0.98
CA ARG A 101 24.51 14.80 0.19
C ARG A 101 24.26 13.37 -0.30
N LEU A 102 23.17 13.18 -1.00
CA LEU A 102 22.73 11.85 -1.40
C LEU A 102 23.57 11.27 -2.54
N ASP A 103 23.90 9.99 -2.42
CA ASP A 103 24.58 9.23 -3.47
C ASP A 103 23.58 8.55 -4.42
N VAL A 104 22.39 8.16 -3.90
CA VAL A 104 21.38 7.37 -4.61
C VAL A 104 19.98 7.82 -4.18
N LEU A 105 19.06 7.88 -5.12
CA LEU A 105 17.61 7.99 -4.83
C LEU A 105 16.92 6.63 -4.91
N VAL A 106 15.99 6.37 -4.00
CA VAL A 106 15.04 5.25 -4.09
C VAL A 106 13.63 5.83 -4.16
N VAL A 107 13.01 5.71 -5.33
CA VAL A 107 11.66 6.21 -5.59
C VAL A 107 10.66 5.10 -5.26
N GLN A 108 9.92 5.30 -4.18
CA GLN A 108 8.95 4.31 -3.68
C GLN A 108 7.57 4.56 -4.27
N ASN A 109 7.25 3.85 -5.33
CA ASN A 109 5.97 3.84 -6.05
C ASN A 109 5.50 5.21 -6.62
N ALA A 110 6.22 6.31 -6.36
CA ALA A 110 5.80 7.66 -6.74
C ALA A 110 5.87 7.92 -8.26
N SER A 111 6.64 7.12 -8.99
CA SER A 111 6.71 7.12 -10.46
C SER A 111 6.06 5.89 -11.10
N ALA A 112 5.26 5.12 -10.36
CA ALA A 112 4.57 3.92 -10.87
C ALA A 112 3.07 4.17 -11.07
N ILE A 113 2.41 4.73 -10.06
CA ILE A 113 1.00 5.12 -10.12
C ILE A 113 0.87 6.63 -9.98
N PRO A 114 0.05 7.28 -10.80
CA PRO A 114 -0.07 8.73 -10.86
C PRO A 114 -0.97 9.27 -9.76
N MET A 115 -0.69 8.91 -8.49
CA MET A 115 -1.39 9.45 -7.33
C MET A 115 -1.03 10.92 -7.09
N GLN A 116 0.15 11.32 -7.51
CA GLN A 116 0.67 12.69 -7.47
C GLN A 116 1.41 12.97 -8.78
N LEU A 117 0.69 13.52 -9.76
CA LEU A 117 1.19 13.75 -11.12
C LEU A 117 2.41 14.70 -11.17
N PRO A 118 2.38 15.89 -10.55
CA PRO A 118 3.54 16.79 -10.49
C PRO A 118 4.79 16.14 -9.90
N LEU A 119 4.65 15.28 -8.87
CA LEU A 119 5.79 14.62 -8.25
C LEU A 119 6.46 13.63 -9.21
N GLY A 120 5.67 12.85 -9.96
CA GLY A 120 6.23 11.93 -10.95
C GLY A 120 7.05 12.67 -12.01
N VAL A 121 6.53 13.81 -12.51
CA VAL A 121 7.23 14.68 -13.46
C VAL A 121 8.50 15.27 -12.82
N ALA A 122 8.40 15.81 -11.61
CA ALA A 122 9.55 16.37 -10.88
C ALA A 122 10.67 15.34 -10.67
N ILE A 123 10.31 14.10 -10.31
CA ILE A 123 11.27 13.00 -10.15
C ILE A 123 11.99 12.71 -11.47
N HIS A 124 11.24 12.60 -12.58
CA HIS A 124 11.83 12.41 -13.90
C HIS A 124 12.82 13.52 -14.22
N ASP A 125 12.40 14.80 -14.14
CA ASP A 125 13.20 15.95 -14.52
C ASP A 125 14.47 16.10 -13.66
N VAL A 126 14.37 15.87 -12.36
CA VAL A 126 15.51 15.89 -11.44
C VAL A 126 16.53 14.80 -11.76
N ILE A 127 16.08 13.57 -11.96
CA ILE A 127 16.97 12.44 -12.28
C ILE A 127 17.61 12.64 -13.66
N GLU A 128 16.85 13.09 -14.67
CA GLU A 128 17.36 13.36 -16.02
C GLU A 128 18.47 14.43 -15.98
N LYS A 129 18.23 15.52 -15.24
CA LYS A 129 19.16 16.65 -15.18
C LYS A 129 20.40 16.37 -14.33
N THR A 130 20.24 15.73 -13.17
CA THR A 130 21.36 15.44 -12.26
C THR A 130 22.11 14.19 -12.64
N ARG A 131 21.44 13.24 -13.30
CA ARG A 131 21.90 11.87 -13.55
C ARG A 131 22.29 11.13 -12.27
N ILE A 132 21.70 11.51 -11.14
CA ILE A 132 21.88 10.78 -9.89
C ILE A 132 21.44 9.34 -10.07
N PRO A 133 22.22 8.34 -9.64
CA PRO A 133 21.76 6.97 -9.64
C PRO A 133 20.44 6.83 -8.88
N ALA A 134 19.48 6.13 -9.47
CA ALA A 134 18.18 5.96 -8.85
C ALA A 134 17.67 4.53 -8.98
N ILE A 135 16.94 4.09 -7.96
CA ILE A 135 16.16 2.85 -7.95
C ILE A 135 14.67 3.25 -7.95
N ALA A 136 13.93 2.84 -8.97
CA ALA A 136 12.49 2.99 -8.99
C ALA A 136 11.84 1.68 -8.54
N HIS A 137 11.33 1.65 -7.30
CA HIS A 137 10.69 0.49 -6.71
C HIS A 137 9.17 0.57 -6.91
N HIS A 138 8.65 -0.32 -7.72
CA HIS A 138 7.27 -0.33 -8.18
C HIS A 138 6.47 -1.40 -7.44
N HIS A 139 5.37 -0.99 -6.80
CA HIS A 139 4.43 -1.90 -6.11
C HIS A 139 3.19 -2.21 -6.96
N ASP A 140 2.87 -1.34 -7.91
CA ASP A 140 1.86 -1.50 -8.95
C ASP A 140 2.07 -0.43 -10.02
N PHE A 141 1.47 -0.65 -11.20
CA PHE A 141 1.51 0.33 -12.29
C PHE A 141 0.13 0.91 -12.56
N TYR A 142 0.08 2.10 -13.16
CA TYR A 142 -1.18 2.80 -13.43
C TYR A 142 -2.13 2.01 -14.33
N TRP A 143 -1.60 1.22 -15.27
CA TRP A 143 -2.41 0.40 -16.15
C TRP A 143 -3.05 -0.82 -15.47
N GLU A 144 -2.69 -1.12 -14.24
CA GLU A 144 -3.33 -2.13 -13.40
C GLU A 144 -4.54 -1.57 -12.64
N ARG A 145 -4.83 -0.26 -12.77
CA ARG A 145 -5.87 0.46 -12.03
C ARG A 145 -6.89 1.10 -12.97
N GLU A 146 -8.11 0.60 -12.99
CA GLU A 146 -9.20 1.09 -13.85
C GLU A 146 -9.37 2.61 -13.78
N ARG A 147 -9.23 3.21 -12.61
CA ARG A 147 -9.40 4.66 -12.39
C ARG A 147 -8.42 5.55 -13.17
N PHE A 148 -7.31 5.00 -13.67
CA PHE A 148 -6.31 5.74 -14.45
C PHE A 148 -6.38 5.46 -15.95
N MET A 149 -7.22 4.50 -16.38
CA MET A 149 -7.32 4.11 -17.80
C MET A 149 -7.98 5.17 -18.67
N VAL A 150 -8.95 5.90 -18.11
CA VAL A 150 -9.56 7.06 -18.78
C VAL A 150 -8.84 8.31 -18.28
N ASN A 151 -8.12 8.99 -19.16
CA ASN A 151 -7.31 10.14 -18.78
C ASN A 151 -7.13 11.17 -19.90
N ARG A 152 -6.79 12.40 -19.52
CA ARG A 152 -6.55 13.55 -20.39
C ARG A 152 -5.05 13.85 -20.58
N ILE A 153 -4.17 13.03 -19.99
CA ILE A 153 -2.75 13.29 -19.85
C ILE A 153 -1.86 12.11 -20.31
N PRO A 154 -2.16 11.47 -21.46
CA PRO A 154 -1.44 10.27 -21.88
C PRO A 154 0.06 10.48 -22.09
N HIS A 155 0.47 11.72 -22.43
CA HIS A 155 1.88 12.06 -22.59
C HIS A 155 2.60 12.17 -21.23
N VAL A 156 1.97 12.73 -20.19
CA VAL A 156 2.53 12.77 -18.83
C VAL A 156 2.70 11.36 -18.28
N LEU A 157 1.71 10.49 -18.50
CA LEU A 157 1.80 9.10 -18.06
C LEU A 157 2.94 8.35 -18.76
N ARG A 158 3.12 8.53 -20.07
CA ARG A 158 4.24 7.92 -20.81
C ARG A 158 5.60 8.45 -20.41
N HIS A 159 5.68 9.72 -20.01
CA HIS A 159 6.92 10.39 -19.67
C HIS A 159 7.42 10.02 -18.27
N ALA A 160 6.52 9.97 -17.29
CA ALA A 160 6.89 9.91 -15.89
C ALA A 160 6.36 8.69 -15.09
N PHE A 161 5.52 7.84 -15.71
CA PHE A 161 4.88 6.72 -15.01
C PHE A 161 4.95 5.37 -15.77
N PRO A 162 6.08 4.67 -15.69
CA PRO A 162 7.32 5.02 -14.99
C PRO A 162 8.24 5.92 -15.82
N ALA A 163 9.07 6.69 -15.12
CA ALA A 163 10.19 7.39 -15.74
C ALA A 163 11.24 6.36 -16.20
N VAL A 164 11.59 6.37 -17.48
CA VAL A 164 12.59 5.46 -18.06
C VAL A 164 13.82 6.27 -18.47
N LEU A 165 14.87 6.22 -17.63
CA LEU A 165 16.12 6.95 -17.84
C LEU A 165 17.32 6.00 -17.61
N PRO A 166 18.47 6.23 -18.28
CA PRO A 166 19.65 5.36 -18.15
C PRO A 166 20.22 5.25 -16.72
N SER A 167 19.93 6.25 -15.87
CA SER A 167 20.38 6.26 -14.46
C SER A 167 19.38 5.61 -13.51
N ILE A 168 18.26 5.08 -14.00
CA ILE A 168 17.25 4.41 -13.18
C ILE A 168 17.36 2.89 -13.33
N GLN A 169 17.54 2.20 -12.20
CA GLN A 169 17.34 0.76 -12.08
C GLN A 169 15.90 0.50 -11.62
N HIS A 170 15.14 -0.26 -12.40
CA HIS A 170 13.78 -0.63 -12.03
C HIS A 170 13.75 -1.86 -11.14
N VAL A 171 12.97 -1.81 -10.08
CA VAL A 171 12.68 -2.92 -9.18
C VAL A 171 11.18 -3.12 -9.10
N VAL A 172 10.72 -4.35 -9.18
CA VAL A 172 9.30 -4.73 -9.16
C VAL A 172 9.05 -5.84 -8.16
N ILE A 173 7.84 -5.88 -7.59
CA ILE A 173 7.47 -6.85 -6.55
C ILE A 173 6.82 -8.12 -7.08
N SER A 174 6.63 -8.25 -8.41
CA SER A 174 6.10 -9.46 -9.04
C SER A 174 6.71 -9.72 -10.41
N THR A 175 6.75 -10.99 -10.84
CA THR A 175 7.22 -11.37 -12.17
C THR A 175 6.26 -10.91 -13.27
N VAL A 176 4.99 -10.71 -12.95
CA VAL A 176 4.01 -10.12 -13.85
C VAL A 176 4.39 -8.69 -14.18
N MET A 177 4.71 -7.88 -13.17
CA MET A 177 5.15 -6.49 -13.35
C MET A 177 6.46 -6.40 -14.14
N GLN A 178 7.40 -7.33 -13.88
CA GLN A 178 8.66 -7.42 -14.62
C GLN A 178 8.38 -7.59 -16.13
N ARG A 179 7.54 -8.55 -16.48
CA ARG A 179 7.15 -8.82 -17.86
C ARG A 179 6.39 -7.67 -18.50
N GLU A 180 5.46 -7.04 -17.79
CA GLU A 180 4.69 -5.90 -18.28
C GLU A 180 5.59 -4.69 -18.58
N LEU A 181 6.58 -4.42 -17.73
CA LEU A 181 7.53 -3.34 -17.94
C LEU A 181 8.41 -3.60 -19.18
N GLU A 182 8.91 -4.82 -19.35
CA GLU A 182 9.65 -5.22 -20.52
C GLU A 182 8.83 -5.08 -21.81
N ILE A 183 7.58 -5.57 -21.82
CA ILE A 183 6.71 -5.51 -23.01
C ILE A 183 6.36 -4.07 -23.38
N ARG A 184 6.05 -3.21 -22.39
CA ARG A 184 5.55 -1.85 -22.63
C ARG A 184 6.65 -0.84 -22.89
N TYR A 185 7.80 -1.00 -22.29
CA TYR A 185 8.87 0.00 -22.27
C TYR A 185 10.23 -0.54 -22.75
N GLY A 186 10.36 -1.86 -22.98
CA GLY A 186 11.64 -2.49 -23.35
C GLY A 186 12.69 -2.39 -22.25
N VAL A 187 12.27 -2.34 -20.99
CA VAL A 187 13.14 -2.12 -19.83
C VAL A 187 13.17 -3.39 -18.96
N GLU A 188 14.37 -3.84 -18.65
CA GLU A 188 14.57 -4.91 -17.67
C GLU A 188 14.37 -4.37 -16.25
N ALA A 189 13.72 -5.17 -15.41
CA ALA A 189 13.54 -4.87 -13.99
C ALA A 189 14.06 -6.02 -13.12
N THR A 190 14.57 -5.68 -11.95
CA THR A 190 14.94 -6.66 -10.93
C THR A 190 13.68 -7.05 -10.13
N TYR A 191 13.42 -8.35 -10.02
CA TYR A 191 12.34 -8.86 -9.19
C TYR A 191 12.78 -8.97 -7.73
N ILE A 192 12.17 -8.21 -6.85
CA ILE A 192 12.34 -8.28 -5.40
C ILE A 192 10.94 -8.31 -4.77
N PRO A 193 10.43 -9.48 -4.36
CA PRO A 193 9.10 -9.61 -3.80
C PRO A 193 9.02 -8.96 -2.42
N ASN A 194 7.81 -8.56 -2.02
CA ASN A 194 7.56 -8.19 -0.63
C ASN A 194 7.82 -9.38 0.29
N VAL A 195 8.31 -9.10 1.49
CA VAL A 195 8.66 -10.11 2.48
C VAL A 195 8.04 -9.78 3.85
N PHE A 196 7.93 -10.79 4.70
CA PHE A 196 7.70 -10.63 6.12
C PHE A 196 9.04 -10.62 6.84
N ASP A 197 9.18 -9.84 7.91
CA ASP A 197 10.39 -9.86 8.73
C ASP A 197 10.37 -11.07 9.68
N PHE A 198 10.86 -12.21 9.20
CA PHE A 198 10.94 -13.43 9.98
C PHE A 198 12.06 -13.41 11.03
N GLU A 199 13.01 -12.47 10.92
CA GLU A 199 14.12 -12.32 11.89
C GLU A 199 13.65 -11.59 13.15
N HIS A 200 12.71 -10.63 12.99
CA HIS A 200 12.14 -9.86 14.11
C HIS A 200 10.60 -10.03 14.12
N PRO A 201 10.13 -11.24 14.43
CA PRO A 201 8.69 -11.52 14.41
C PRO A 201 7.96 -10.72 15.50
N PRO A 202 6.66 -10.51 15.36
CA PRO A 202 5.82 -9.99 16.43
C PRO A 202 5.97 -10.81 17.71
N ALA A 203 5.80 -10.15 18.86
CA ALA A 203 5.79 -10.83 20.15
C ALA A 203 4.75 -11.98 20.18
N PRO A 204 5.05 -13.08 20.85
CA PRO A 204 4.08 -14.17 21.01
C PRO A 204 2.82 -13.67 21.72
N PRO A 205 1.67 -14.34 21.53
CA PRO A 205 0.43 -13.99 22.22
C PRO A 205 0.62 -13.95 23.75
N ASP A 206 0.15 -12.88 24.35
CA ASP A 206 0.20 -12.63 25.80
C ASP A 206 -1.22 -12.40 26.37
N GLU A 207 -1.32 -12.01 27.63
CA GLU A 207 -2.59 -11.72 28.29
C GLU A 207 -3.38 -10.60 27.58
N PHE A 208 -2.67 -9.60 27.00
CA PHE A 208 -3.31 -8.53 26.26
C PHE A 208 -4.02 -9.07 25.01
N SER A 209 -3.31 -9.83 24.19
CA SER A 209 -3.88 -10.39 22.94
C SER A 209 -4.93 -11.47 23.20
N GLN A 210 -4.79 -12.24 24.30
CA GLN A 210 -5.78 -13.25 24.71
C GLN A 210 -7.11 -12.61 25.15
N GLY A 211 -7.09 -11.36 25.61
CA GLY A 211 -8.29 -10.60 25.95
C GLY A 211 -9.20 -10.27 24.77
N PHE A 212 -8.71 -10.37 23.53
CA PHE A 212 -9.45 -9.97 22.34
C PHE A 212 -10.84 -10.62 22.23
N ARG A 213 -10.95 -11.93 22.42
CA ARG A 213 -12.24 -12.62 22.31
C ARG A 213 -13.25 -12.12 23.34
N ALA A 214 -12.81 -11.90 24.58
CA ALA A 214 -13.66 -11.38 25.65
C ALA A 214 -14.09 -9.93 25.37
N ASP A 215 -13.19 -9.08 24.93
CA ASP A 215 -13.47 -7.68 24.60
C ASP A 215 -14.44 -7.53 23.44
N MET A 216 -14.41 -8.47 22.46
CA MET A 216 -15.36 -8.51 21.35
C MET A 216 -16.67 -9.25 21.69
N GLY A 217 -16.80 -9.81 22.89
CA GLY A 217 -17.97 -10.60 23.31
C GLY A 217 -18.08 -11.96 22.62
N PHE A 218 -16.95 -12.53 22.17
CA PHE A 218 -16.94 -13.83 21.50
C PHE A 218 -16.84 -14.98 22.51
N GLY A 219 -17.65 -16.02 22.28
CA GLY A 219 -17.61 -17.25 23.07
C GLY A 219 -16.43 -18.15 22.68
N ALA A 220 -16.16 -19.14 23.53
CA ALA A 220 -15.09 -20.10 23.28
C ALA A 220 -15.32 -20.96 22.03
N ASP A 221 -16.58 -21.24 21.70
CA ASP A 221 -16.97 -22.05 20.52
C ASP A 221 -17.16 -21.25 19.26
N ASP A 222 -17.04 -19.92 19.31
CA ASP A 222 -17.16 -19.06 18.14
C ASP A 222 -15.99 -19.33 17.18
N VAL A 223 -16.34 -19.51 15.90
CA VAL A 223 -15.36 -19.65 14.80
C VAL A 223 -15.16 -18.31 14.15
N ILE A 224 -13.96 -17.77 14.28
CA ILE A 224 -13.60 -16.44 13.79
C ILE A 224 -13.02 -16.52 12.39
N PHE A 225 -13.72 -15.92 11.42
CA PHE A 225 -13.22 -15.58 10.11
C PHE A 225 -12.64 -14.17 10.15
N LEU A 226 -11.36 -14.03 9.90
CA LEU A 226 -10.67 -12.74 9.87
C LEU A 226 -10.49 -12.24 8.45
N GLN A 227 -10.92 -11.02 8.16
CA GLN A 227 -10.66 -10.29 6.92
C GLN A 227 -9.71 -9.11 7.23
N PRO A 228 -8.37 -9.30 7.19
CA PRO A 228 -7.40 -8.30 7.64
C PRO A 228 -7.04 -7.31 6.53
N THR A 229 -8.04 -6.62 5.97
CA THR A 229 -7.83 -5.73 4.82
C THR A 229 -8.63 -4.45 4.93
N ARG A 230 -8.16 -3.39 4.27
CA ARG A 230 -8.89 -2.12 4.15
C ARG A 230 -10.27 -2.30 3.50
N LEU A 231 -11.22 -1.42 3.85
CA LEU A 231 -12.60 -1.44 3.34
C LEU A 231 -12.69 -0.82 1.94
N ILE A 232 -12.13 -1.50 0.94
CA ILE A 232 -12.16 -1.07 -0.47
C ILE A 232 -12.63 -2.20 -1.39
N ALA A 233 -13.35 -1.87 -2.46
CA ALA A 233 -14.05 -2.83 -3.32
C ALA A 233 -13.15 -3.94 -3.89
N ARG A 234 -11.90 -3.62 -4.22
CA ARG A 234 -10.97 -4.64 -4.75
C ARG A 234 -10.62 -5.75 -3.76
N LYS A 235 -10.84 -5.54 -2.45
CA LYS A 235 -10.57 -6.53 -1.40
C LYS A 235 -11.64 -7.63 -1.32
N GLY A 236 -12.78 -7.46 -2.01
CA GLY A 236 -13.81 -8.48 -2.14
C GLY A 236 -14.44 -8.90 -0.81
N ILE A 237 -14.65 -7.94 0.10
CA ILE A 237 -15.16 -8.19 1.46
C ILE A 237 -16.59 -8.76 1.41
N GLU A 238 -17.38 -8.31 0.44
CA GLU A 238 -18.70 -8.85 0.16
C GLU A 238 -18.68 -10.36 -0.05
N ARG A 239 -17.63 -10.88 -0.68
CA ARG A 239 -17.47 -12.33 -0.92
C ARG A 239 -17.15 -13.08 0.38
N ALA A 240 -16.49 -12.44 1.34
CA ALA A 240 -16.28 -13.02 2.66
C ALA A 240 -17.60 -13.15 3.41
N ILE A 241 -18.49 -12.13 3.33
CA ILE A 241 -19.83 -12.19 3.90
C ILE A 241 -20.63 -13.34 3.26
N GLU A 242 -20.71 -13.38 1.93
CA GLU A 242 -21.38 -14.45 1.17
C GLU A 242 -20.85 -15.84 1.52
N LEU A 243 -19.51 -15.99 1.58
CA LEU A 243 -18.87 -17.25 1.92
C LEU A 243 -19.31 -17.76 3.30
N VAL A 244 -19.27 -16.89 4.31
CA VAL A 244 -19.63 -17.31 5.67
C VAL A 244 -21.14 -17.58 5.78
N GLU A 245 -21.99 -16.84 5.06
CA GLU A 245 -23.42 -17.16 4.95
C GLU A 245 -23.69 -18.55 4.35
N MET A 246 -22.94 -18.92 3.30
CA MET A 246 -23.08 -20.24 2.65
C MET A 246 -22.72 -21.41 3.59
N LEU A 247 -21.88 -21.19 4.60
CA LEU A 247 -21.58 -22.19 5.62
C LEU A 247 -22.77 -22.44 6.55
N GLY A 248 -23.73 -21.51 6.58
CA GLY A 248 -24.94 -21.60 7.38
C GLY A 248 -24.66 -21.51 8.88
N GLN A 249 -25.67 -21.93 9.68
CA GLN A 249 -25.62 -21.84 11.15
C GLN A 249 -25.13 -23.15 11.81
N ARG A 250 -24.24 -23.89 11.14
CA ARG A 250 -23.71 -25.16 11.69
C ARG A 250 -22.82 -24.93 12.93
N ARG A 251 -22.20 -23.77 13.01
CA ARG A 251 -21.41 -23.27 14.13
C ARG A 251 -21.66 -21.77 14.31
N PRO A 252 -21.34 -21.18 15.47
CA PRO A 252 -21.43 -19.74 15.68
C PRO A 252 -20.27 -19.04 14.94
N TYR A 253 -20.45 -18.80 13.65
CA TYR A 253 -19.46 -18.08 12.83
C TYR A 253 -19.50 -16.57 13.13
N ARG A 254 -18.32 -15.94 13.14
CA ARG A 254 -18.11 -14.51 13.29
C ARG A 254 -17.20 -14.03 12.17
N LEU A 255 -17.63 -13.07 11.39
CA LEU A 255 -16.73 -12.42 10.40
C LEU A 255 -16.20 -11.10 11.00
N VAL A 256 -14.90 -11.03 11.19
CA VAL A 256 -14.20 -9.89 11.79
C VAL A 256 -13.41 -9.18 10.69
N ILE A 257 -13.67 -7.89 10.51
CA ILE A 257 -13.06 -7.04 9.49
C ILE A 257 -12.27 -5.94 10.20
N THR A 258 -10.95 -5.90 10.01
CA THR A 258 -10.05 -5.02 10.76
C THR A 258 -9.72 -3.71 10.05
N GLY A 259 -10.10 -3.57 8.79
CA GLY A 259 -9.73 -2.40 8.00
C GLY A 259 -10.55 -1.16 8.35
N GLU A 260 -9.93 -0.01 8.23
CA GLU A 260 -10.59 1.28 8.30
C GLU A 260 -11.15 1.71 6.93
N SER A 261 -12.14 2.59 6.96
CA SER A 261 -12.75 3.19 5.77
C SER A 261 -12.04 4.47 5.29
N SER A 262 -10.93 4.85 5.95
CA SER A 262 -10.37 6.20 5.91
C SER A 262 -9.79 6.66 4.57
N ASP A 263 -9.25 5.74 3.76
CA ASP A 263 -8.53 6.11 2.53
C ASP A 263 -9.46 6.30 1.30
N GLU A 264 -10.62 5.67 1.29
CA GLU A 264 -11.62 5.77 0.21
C GLU A 264 -13.06 5.66 0.79
N PRO A 265 -13.52 6.64 1.60
CA PRO A 265 -14.91 6.65 2.04
C PRO A 265 -15.80 6.91 0.82
N GLY A 266 -16.67 5.99 0.50
CA GLY A 266 -17.50 6.10 -0.69
C GLY A 266 -18.70 5.15 -0.65
N PRO A 267 -19.47 5.12 -1.73
CA PRO A 267 -20.69 4.30 -1.84
C PRO A 267 -20.47 2.82 -1.53
N TYR A 268 -19.22 2.33 -1.68
CA TYR A 268 -18.89 0.94 -1.38
C TYR A 268 -18.99 0.60 0.11
N PHE A 269 -18.55 1.49 1.00
CA PHE A 269 -18.63 1.24 2.44
C PHE A 269 -20.09 1.20 2.92
N GLU A 270 -20.91 2.17 2.50
CA GLU A 270 -22.33 2.20 2.84
C GLU A 270 -23.05 0.94 2.33
N TRP A 271 -22.79 0.59 1.07
CA TRP A 271 -23.33 -0.63 0.48
C TRP A 271 -22.88 -1.90 1.22
N LEU A 272 -21.59 -1.99 1.58
CA LEU A 272 -21.03 -3.14 2.31
C LEU A 272 -21.65 -3.27 3.70
N PHE A 273 -21.84 -2.15 4.39
CA PHE A 273 -22.50 -2.12 5.69
C PHE A 273 -23.94 -2.61 5.58
N ASP A 274 -24.68 -2.17 4.58
CA ASP A 274 -26.02 -2.66 4.29
C ASP A 274 -26.05 -4.17 4.02
N GLN A 275 -25.07 -4.70 3.29
CA GLN A 275 -24.95 -6.15 3.09
C GLN A 275 -24.69 -6.87 4.42
N ALA A 276 -23.80 -6.35 5.25
CA ALA A 276 -23.50 -6.92 6.56
C ALA A 276 -24.74 -6.95 7.48
N VAL A 277 -25.53 -5.88 7.51
CA VAL A 277 -26.78 -5.79 8.30
C VAL A 277 -27.83 -6.81 7.83
N ARG A 278 -27.89 -7.07 6.52
CA ARG A 278 -28.83 -8.05 5.94
C ARG A 278 -28.33 -9.48 6.06
N SER A 279 -27.05 -9.67 6.34
CA SER A 279 -26.43 -10.98 6.49
C SER A 279 -27.00 -11.73 7.71
N ARG A 280 -27.11 -13.05 7.58
CA ARG A 280 -27.48 -13.95 8.68
C ARG A 280 -26.30 -14.28 9.58
N VAL A 281 -25.11 -13.84 9.22
CA VAL A 281 -23.88 -14.01 9.98
C VAL A 281 -23.53 -12.70 10.66
N PRO A 282 -23.18 -12.72 11.97
CA PRO A 282 -22.65 -11.53 12.62
C PRO A 282 -21.34 -11.05 11.98
N VAL A 283 -21.34 -9.82 11.46
CA VAL A 283 -20.21 -9.15 10.84
C VAL A 283 -19.77 -8.01 11.76
N TYR A 284 -18.48 -7.98 12.10
CA TYR A 284 -17.88 -7.02 13.02
C TYR A 284 -16.87 -6.16 12.27
N PHE A 285 -17.15 -4.87 12.13
CA PHE A 285 -16.20 -3.88 11.65
C PHE A 285 -15.48 -3.31 12.87
N ILE A 286 -14.23 -3.66 13.05
CA ILE A 286 -13.45 -3.32 14.25
C ILE A 286 -12.25 -2.42 13.93
N GLY A 287 -12.30 -1.67 12.82
CA GLY A 287 -11.20 -0.78 12.43
C GLY A 287 -10.80 0.23 13.52
N ASP A 288 -11.78 0.72 14.27
CA ASP A 288 -11.60 1.62 15.42
C ASP A 288 -10.90 0.97 16.65
N ARG A 289 -10.84 -0.36 16.68
CA ARG A 289 -10.17 -1.17 17.72
C ARG A 289 -8.82 -1.69 17.26
N VAL A 290 -8.34 -1.29 16.07
CA VAL A 290 -7.09 -1.75 15.46
C VAL A 290 -6.16 -0.57 15.21
N GLY A 291 -4.91 -0.68 15.66
CA GLY A 291 -3.89 0.35 15.46
C GLY A 291 -2.57 -0.23 14.96
N SER A 292 -1.65 0.65 14.59
CA SER A 292 -0.26 0.28 14.26
C SER A 292 0.49 -0.31 15.47
N GLN A 293 0.07 0.10 16.65
CA GLN A 293 0.59 -0.35 17.95
C GLN A 293 -0.55 -0.59 18.92
N ARG A 294 -0.27 -1.39 19.96
CA ARG A 294 -1.19 -1.56 21.06
C ARG A 294 -1.44 -0.25 21.78
N GLY A 295 -2.65 -0.05 22.26
CA GLY A 295 -3.03 1.13 23.02
C GLY A 295 -4.32 0.95 23.78
N GLU A 296 -4.84 2.06 24.31
CA GLU A 296 -6.14 2.15 24.95
C GLU A 296 -6.77 3.50 24.61
N VAL A 297 -8.03 3.47 24.22
CA VAL A 297 -8.83 4.67 23.92
C VAL A 297 -10.16 4.54 24.63
N ASN A 298 -10.52 5.52 25.46
CA ASN A 298 -11.77 5.55 26.23
C ASN A 298 -12.04 4.31 27.08
N GLY A 299 -10.98 3.66 27.61
CA GLY A 299 -11.09 2.43 28.40
C GLY A 299 -11.21 1.15 27.58
N GLU A 300 -11.10 1.25 26.26
CA GLU A 300 -11.12 0.12 25.33
C GLU A 300 -9.74 -0.15 24.74
N ARG A 301 -9.34 -1.43 24.70
CA ARG A 301 -8.05 -1.83 24.11
C ARG A 301 -8.04 -1.59 22.63
N ILE A 302 -6.94 -1.03 22.12
CA ILE A 302 -6.59 -0.96 20.70
C ILE A 302 -5.57 -2.06 20.44
N TYR A 303 -5.92 -2.99 19.58
CA TYR A 303 -5.10 -4.14 19.23
C TYR A 303 -4.20 -3.83 18.04
N ALA A 304 -2.97 -4.32 18.04
CA ALA A 304 -2.21 -4.45 16.83
C ALA A 304 -2.77 -5.63 16.01
N LEU A 305 -2.63 -5.58 14.70
CA LEU A 305 -3.12 -6.66 13.83
C LEU A 305 -2.51 -8.02 14.22
N TRP A 306 -1.29 -8.00 14.72
CA TRP A 306 -0.55 -9.18 15.22
C TRP A 306 -1.19 -9.85 16.44
N ASP A 307 -1.99 -9.11 17.20
CA ASP A 307 -2.74 -9.65 18.34
C ASP A 307 -3.98 -10.43 17.88
N ILE A 308 -4.51 -10.05 16.71
CA ILE A 308 -5.78 -10.55 16.19
C ILE A 308 -5.59 -11.84 15.37
N TYR A 309 -4.52 -11.92 14.56
CA TYR A 309 -4.24 -13.13 13.77
C TYR A 309 -4.22 -14.42 14.59
N PRO A 310 -3.60 -14.47 15.79
CA PRO A 310 -3.62 -15.67 16.63
C PRO A 310 -5.00 -16.06 17.15
N GLN A 311 -5.97 -15.16 17.16
CA GLN A 311 -7.34 -15.39 17.62
C GLN A 311 -8.27 -15.90 16.49
N ALA A 312 -7.83 -15.75 15.25
CA ALA A 312 -8.60 -16.19 14.09
C ALA A 312 -8.49 -17.70 13.89
N ASP A 313 -9.59 -18.34 13.48
CA ASP A 313 -9.61 -19.73 13.08
C ASP A 313 -9.33 -19.89 11.57
N ILE A 314 -9.82 -18.94 10.77
CA ILE A 314 -9.66 -18.90 9.31
C ILE A 314 -9.45 -17.46 8.88
N VAL A 315 -8.56 -17.22 7.93
CA VAL A 315 -8.39 -15.91 7.30
C VAL A 315 -9.01 -15.91 5.91
N THR A 316 -9.76 -14.86 5.59
CA THR A 316 -10.31 -14.64 4.25
C THR A 316 -9.50 -13.56 3.54
N TYR A 317 -9.08 -13.85 2.30
CA TYR A 317 -8.32 -12.93 1.47
C TYR A 317 -8.83 -12.99 0.03
N LEU A 318 -10.06 -12.50 -0.18
CA LEU A 318 -10.82 -12.67 -1.41
C LEU A 318 -10.60 -11.50 -2.40
N SER A 319 -9.47 -10.87 -2.33
CA SER A 319 -9.10 -9.75 -3.20
C SER A 319 -9.20 -10.11 -4.68
N ARG A 320 -9.75 -9.20 -5.48
CA ARG A 320 -9.87 -9.36 -6.93
C ARG A 320 -8.52 -9.22 -7.62
N TYR A 321 -7.70 -8.30 -7.14
CA TYR A 321 -6.32 -8.08 -7.57
C TYR A 321 -5.49 -7.46 -6.44
N GLU A 322 -4.18 -7.75 -6.46
CA GLU A 322 -3.18 -7.26 -5.51
C GLU A 322 -1.86 -7.02 -6.24
N GLY A 323 -1.06 -6.09 -5.75
CA GLY A 323 0.33 -5.94 -6.20
C GLY A 323 1.18 -7.15 -5.80
N PHE A 324 1.03 -7.60 -4.55
CA PHE A 324 1.64 -8.83 -4.02
C PHE A 324 0.69 -9.58 -3.10
N GLY A 325 0.35 -9.03 -1.92
CA GLY A 325 -0.55 -9.63 -0.95
C GLY A 325 0.06 -9.84 0.43
N ASN A 326 0.45 -8.76 1.10
CA ASN A 326 1.09 -8.83 2.42
C ASN A 326 0.29 -9.63 3.44
N ALA A 327 -1.04 -9.43 3.51
CA ALA A 327 -1.89 -10.17 4.43
C ALA A 327 -1.88 -11.70 4.20
N LEU A 328 -1.53 -12.15 2.99
CA LEU A 328 -1.32 -13.58 2.73
C LEU A 328 -0.07 -14.08 3.44
N ILE A 329 1.07 -13.36 3.30
CA ILE A 329 2.33 -13.75 3.97
C ILE A 329 2.16 -13.73 5.49
N GLU A 330 1.48 -12.71 6.02
CA GLU A 330 1.14 -12.60 7.43
C GLU A 330 0.32 -13.80 7.91
N THR A 331 -0.68 -14.21 7.13
CA THR A 331 -1.51 -15.39 7.43
C THR A 331 -0.67 -16.67 7.52
N LEU A 332 0.27 -16.84 6.58
CA LEU A 332 1.20 -17.98 6.57
C LEU A 332 2.13 -17.94 7.79
N TYR A 333 2.64 -16.77 8.15
CA TYR A 333 3.45 -16.60 9.38
C TYR A 333 2.68 -17.08 10.61
N PHE A 334 1.43 -16.65 10.78
CA PHE A 334 0.59 -17.06 11.91
C PHE A 334 0.01 -18.46 11.77
N LYS A 335 0.34 -19.20 10.71
CA LYS A 335 -0.11 -20.56 10.45
C LYS A 335 -1.63 -20.72 10.51
N ARG A 336 -2.36 -19.74 9.97
CA ARG A 336 -3.81 -19.77 9.92
C ARG A 336 -4.29 -20.35 8.59
N PRO A 337 -5.34 -21.18 8.60
CA PRO A 337 -6.00 -21.59 7.35
C PRO A 337 -6.40 -20.35 6.54
N LEU A 338 -6.16 -20.37 5.24
CA LEU A 338 -6.39 -19.24 4.35
C LEU A 338 -7.39 -19.63 3.25
N ILE A 339 -8.40 -18.79 3.05
CA ILE A 339 -9.27 -18.83 1.87
C ILE A 339 -8.95 -17.61 1.02
N ALA A 340 -8.37 -17.81 -0.15
CA ALA A 340 -7.93 -16.73 -1.02
C ALA A 340 -8.44 -16.91 -2.46
N ASN A 341 -8.63 -15.80 -3.16
CA ASN A 341 -8.77 -15.80 -4.61
C ASN A 341 -7.42 -16.05 -5.28
N THR A 342 -7.46 -16.69 -6.44
CA THR A 342 -6.29 -16.86 -7.30
C THR A 342 -6.10 -15.66 -8.21
N TYR A 343 -5.77 -14.50 -7.61
CA TYR A 343 -5.39 -13.31 -8.40
C TYR A 343 -4.07 -13.54 -9.17
N MET A 344 -3.73 -12.66 -10.09
CA MET A 344 -2.65 -12.91 -11.05
C MET A 344 -1.31 -13.18 -10.37
N GLN A 345 -0.88 -12.32 -9.44
CA GLN A 345 0.39 -12.46 -8.74
C GLN A 345 0.44 -13.71 -7.83
N TYR A 346 -0.71 -14.07 -7.22
CA TYR A 346 -0.80 -15.35 -6.49
C TYR A 346 -0.50 -16.53 -7.41
N ARG A 347 -1.10 -16.53 -8.61
CA ARG A 347 -0.95 -17.62 -9.58
C ARG A 347 0.47 -17.72 -10.14
N SER A 348 1.10 -16.56 -10.44
CA SER A 348 2.42 -16.52 -11.08
C SER A 348 3.58 -16.71 -10.09
N ASP A 349 3.50 -16.10 -8.91
CA ASP A 349 4.65 -15.95 -8.03
C ASP A 349 4.50 -16.72 -6.71
N ILE A 350 3.30 -16.74 -6.11
CA ILE A 350 3.11 -17.30 -4.76
C ILE A 350 2.78 -18.80 -4.84
N LYS A 351 1.77 -19.16 -5.63
CA LYS A 351 1.35 -20.58 -5.76
C LYS A 351 2.46 -21.53 -6.22
N PRO A 352 3.37 -21.15 -7.15
CA PRO A 352 4.47 -22.03 -7.54
C PRO A 352 5.55 -22.20 -6.46
N ALA A 353 5.63 -21.27 -5.51
CA ALA A 353 6.59 -21.32 -4.41
C ALA A 353 6.15 -22.22 -3.24
N GLY A 354 4.91 -22.74 -3.27
CA GLY A 354 4.30 -23.60 -2.25
C GLY A 354 3.06 -23.00 -1.68
#